data_43f6435b955eccccc9a9b2aa1497da0a
#
_entry.id   43f6435b955eccccc9a9b2aa1497da0a
#
_cell.length_a   1.000
_cell.length_b   1.000
_cell.length_c   1.000
_cell.angle_alpha   90.00
_cell.angle_beta   90.00
_cell.angle_gamma   90.00
#
_symmetry.space_group_name_H-M   'P 1'
#
loop_
_entity.id
_entity.type
_entity.pdbx_description
1 polymer ?
#
loop_
_entity_poly.entity_id
_entity_poly.type
_entity_poly.pdbx_seq_one_letter_code
_entity_poly.pdbx_strand_id
1 'polypeptide(L)'
;MLSLIDKKALLEKIRERAEAQLEGLMHSQRKTQEGATHAETRAEDPKDTRATEASYLARGLAERAEQLRTELDRLLAFEPGPFGPEDPIGPGALIRIEEEGGEATVYFLLPVQGGESVPIGEESVSVLSPLSPIGRALLGREMGDEFAVILPRGETNFVIEEVS
;
A
#
# COMPACT_ATOMS: atom_id res chain seq x y z
N MET A 1 -10.04 -14.26 -14.58
CA MET A 1 -9.04 -14.13 -15.67
C MET A 1 -7.79 -13.34 -15.25
N LEU A 2 -7.40 -13.56 -13.99
CA LEU A 2 -6.19 -12.91 -13.43
C LEU A 2 -4.91 -13.27 -14.18
N SER A 3 -4.86 -14.46 -14.77
CA SER A 3 -3.72 -14.93 -15.57
C SER A 3 -3.40 -14.05 -16.78
N LEU A 4 -4.31 -13.18 -17.20
CA LEU A 4 -4.09 -12.21 -18.28
C LEU A 4 -3.43 -10.92 -17.80
N ILE A 5 -3.37 -10.69 -16.49
CA ILE A 5 -2.73 -9.52 -15.90
C ILE A 5 -1.23 -9.74 -15.84
N ASP A 6 -0.47 -8.87 -16.50
CA ASP A 6 0.98 -8.87 -16.39
C ASP A 6 1.40 -8.31 -15.03
N LYS A 7 1.76 -9.22 -14.11
CA LYS A 7 2.19 -8.88 -12.75
C LYS A 7 3.44 -7.98 -12.74
N LYS A 8 4.35 -8.15 -13.69
CA LYS A 8 5.55 -7.32 -13.77
C LYS A 8 5.20 -5.90 -14.18
N ALA A 9 4.36 -5.74 -15.20
CA ALA A 9 3.89 -4.43 -15.61
C ALA A 9 3.05 -3.75 -14.53
N LEU A 10 2.24 -4.50 -13.79
CA LEU A 10 1.49 -3.99 -12.65
C LEU A 10 2.42 -3.52 -11.52
N LEU A 11 3.43 -4.31 -11.19
CA LEU A 11 4.43 -3.98 -10.17
C LEU A 11 5.22 -2.72 -10.55
N GLU A 12 5.59 -2.55 -11.83
CA GLU A 12 6.25 -1.33 -12.29
C GLU A 12 5.37 -0.08 -12.09
N LYS A 13 4.08 -0.16 -12.40
CA LYS A 13 3.15 0.95 -12.12
C LYS A 13 3.07 1.30 -10.64
N ILE A 14 3.10 0.28 -9.76
CA ILE A 14 3.09 0.48 -8.31
C ILE A 14 4.40 1.15 -7.87
N ARG A 15 5.55 0.72 -8.39
CA ARG A 15 6.86 1.32 -8.14
C ARG A 15 6.91 2.79 -8.56
N GLU A 16 6.48 3.10 -9.78
CA GLU A 16 6.41 4.47 -10.31
C GLU A 16 5.56 5.39 -9.41
N ARG A 17 4.43 4.89 -8.91
CA ARG A 17 3.58 5.65 -8.00
C ARG A 17 4.24 5.87 -6.64
N ALA A 18 4.90 4.85 -6.09
CA ALA A 18 5.65 4.97 -4.85
C ALA A 18 6.80 5.97 -4.97
N GLU A 19 7.52 5.96 -6.08
CA GLU A 19 8.56 6.96 -6.40
C GLU A 19 8.00 8.38 -6.47
N ALA A 20 6.88 8.57 -7.17
CA ALA A 20 6.23 9.87 -7.27
C ALA A 20 5.73 10.38 -5.90
N GLN A 21 5.20 9.51 -5.06
CA GLN A 21 4.81 9.85 -3.69
C GLN A 21 6.01 10.26 -2.84
N LEU A 22 7.12 9.53 -2.96
CA LEU A 22 8.36 9.84 -2.24
C LEU A 22 8.92 11.21 -2.64
N GLU A 23 8.97 11.50 -3.93
CA GLU A 23 9.39 12.81 -4.44
C GLU A 23 8.50 13.94 -3.92
N GLY A 24 7.18 13.74 -3.92
CA GLY A 24 6.22 14.70 -3.37
C GLY A 24 6.43 14.96 -1.87
N LEU A 25 6.66 13.91 -1.09
CA LEU A 25 6.94 14.02 0.34
C LEU A 25 8.27 14.75 0.60
N MET A 26 9.32 14.44 -0.15
CA MET A 26 10.62 15.10 -0.02
C MET A 26 10.54 16.58 -0.39
N HIS A 27 9.74 16.94 -1.40
CA HIS A 27 9.49 18.32 -1.76
C HIS A 27 8.75 19.07 -0.65
N SER A 28 7.68 18.49 -0.11
CA SER A 28 6.91 19.06 1.00
C SER A 28 7.75 19.21 2.27
N GLN A 29 8.59 18.23 2.58
CA GLN A 29 9.53 18.28 3.69
C GLN A 29 10.50 19.45 3.56
N ARG A 30 11.11 19.64 2.39
CA ARG A 30 12.04 20.75 2.14
C ARG A 30 11.35 22.10 2.31
N LYS A 31 10.17 22.29 1.73
CA LYS A 31 9.37 23.51 1.90
C LYS A 31 9.05 23.80 3.35
N THR A 32 8.61 22.80 4.11
CA THR A 32 8.29 22.97 5.54
C THR A 32 9.53 23.27 6.37
N GLN A 33 10.66 22.67 6.06
CA GLN A 33 11.93 22.91 6.73
C GLN A 33 12.45 24.31 6.46
N GLU A 34 12.37 24.81 5.22
CA GLU A 34 12.69 26.20 4.85
C GLU A 34 11.76 27.18 5.61
N GLY A 35 10.46 26.90 5.66
CA GLY A 35 9.49 27.68 6.44
C GLY A 35 9.81 27.75 7.94
N ALA A 36 10.22 26.62 8.54
CA ALA A 36 10.64 26.56 9.94
C ALA A 36 11.88 27.41 10.18
N THR A 37 12.91 27.32 9.32
CA THR A 37 14.14 28.12 9.41
C THR A 37 13.87 29.61 9.30
N HIS A 38 13.01 30.02 8.36
CA HIS A 38 12.60 31.43 8.22
C HIS A 38 11.82 31.94 9.43
N ALA A 39 10.93 31.11 10.00
CA ALA A 39 10.17 31.46 11.18
C ALA A 39 11.07 31.63 12.42
N GLU A 40 12.04 30.77 12.61
CA GLU A 40 13.04 30.85 13.69
C GLU A 40 13.88 32.12 13.60
N THR A 41 14.25 32.55 12.37
CA THR A 41 15.01 33.80 12.13
C THR A 41 14.17 35.07 12.35
N ARG A 42 12.85 34.98 12.31
CA ARG A 42 11.91 36.11 12.41
C ARG A 42 11.11 36.13 13.72
N ALA A 43 11.29 35.15 14.58
CA ALA A 43 10.55 35.08 15.86
C ALA A 43 10.96 36.22 16.78
N GLU A 44 10.17 37.29 16.80
CA GLU A 44 10.31 38.42 17.71
C GLU A 44 9.55 38.21 19.03
N ASP A 45 8.62 37.24 19.08
CA ASP A 45 7.78 36.92 20.24
C ASP A 45 8.10 35.50 20.77
N PRO A 46 8.46 35.36 22.08
CA PRO A 46 8.66 34.07 22.72
C PRO A 46 7.42 33.16 22.72
N LYS A 47 6.23 33.68 22.42
CA LYS A 47 4.97 32.93 22.30
C LYS A 47 4.64 32.49 20.89
N ASP A 48 5.49 32.78 19.90
CA ASP A 48 5.28 32.34 18.53
C ASP A 48 5.64 30.87 18.40
N THR A 49 4.62 30.00 18.31
CA THR A 49 4.77 28.54 18.20
C THR A 49 4.89 28.07 16.75
N ARG A 50 4.79 28.96 15.76
CA ARG A 50 4.80 28.59 14.32
C ARG A 50 6.07 27.86 13.87
N ALA A 51 7.23 28.30 14.37
CA ALA A 51 8.51 27.63 14.07
C ALA A 51 8.54 26.22 14.65
N THR A 52 8.05 26.04 15.88
CA THR A 52 7.95 24.76 16.55
C THR A 52 7.00 23.81 15.81
N GLU A 53 5.82 24.29 15.43
CA GLU A 53 4.84 23.53 14.65
C GLU A 53 5.39 23.11 13.29
N ALA A 54 6.07 24.02 12.57
CA ALA A 54 6.73 23.71 11.30
C ALA A 54 7.84 22.67 11.46
N SER A 55 8.60 22.70 12.55
CA SER A 55 9.63 21.70 12.86
C SER A 55 9.04 20.33 13.14
N TYR A 56 7.92 20.23 13.86
CA TYR A 56 7.22 18.98 14.08
C TYR A 56 6.65 18.41 12.79
N LEU A 57 6.05 19.25 11.94
CA LEU A 57 5.55 18.84 10.65
C LEU A 57 6.68 18.34 9.74
N ALA A 58 7.80 19.04 9.68
CA ALA A 58 8.96 18.63 8.91
C ALA A 58 9.50 17.26 9.36
N ARG A 59 9.55 17.01 10.67
CA ARG A 59 9.92 15.70 11.23
C ARG A 59 8.95 14.61 10.81
N GLY A 60 7.65 14.82 10.94
CA GLY A 60 6.63 13.86 10.52
C GLY A 60 6.71 13.52 9.04
N LEU A 61 6.93 14.51 8.18
CA LEU A 61 7.15 14.31 6.75
C LEU A 61 8.44 13.52 6.45
N ALA A 62 9.53 13.79 7.20
CA ALA A 62 10.79 13.06 7.07
C ALA A 62 10.63 11.59 7.46
N GLU A 63 9.96 11.30 8.56
CA GLU A 63 9.66 9.94 9.01
C GLU A 63 8.81 9.19 7.98
N ARG A 64 7.79 9.84 7.42
CA ARG A 64 6.94 9.24 6.37
C ARG A 64 7.73 8.98 5.08
N ALA A 65 8.60 9.91 4.67
CA ALA A 65 9.47 9.75 3.51
C ALA A 65 10.43 8.56 3.69
N GLU A 66 11.00 8.39 4.88
CA GLU A 66 11.89 7.27 5.17
C GLU A 66 11.16 5.91 5.17
N GLN A 67 9.94 5.85 5.71
CA GLN A 67 9.09 4.67 5.63
C GLN A 67 8.80 4.30 4.17
N LEU A 68 8.41 5.27 3.35
CA LEU A 68 8.10 5.05 1.94
C LEU A 68 9.33 4.65 1.12
N ARG A 69 10.51 5.19 1.46
CA ARG A 69 11.78 4.77 0.85
C ARG A 69 12.07 3.31 1.14
N THR A 70 11.90 2.87 2.39
CA THR A 70 12.08 1.48 2.79
C THR A 70 11.10 0.56 2.06
N GLU A 71 9.84 0.97 1.89
CA GLU A 71 8.85 0.22 1.12
C GLU A 71 9.22 0.12 -0.36
N LEU A 72 9.68 1.23 -0.95
CA LEU A 72 10.14 1.26 -2.34
C LEU A 72 11.33 0.33 -2.56
N ASP A 73 12.30 0.31 -1.65
CA ASP A 73 13.43 -0.62 -1.71
C ASP A 73 12.96 -2.09 -1.70
N ARG A 74 11.95 -2.42 -0.89
CA ARG A 74 11.33 -3.75 -0.88
C ARG A 74 10.64 -4.06 -2.21
N LEU A 75 9.90 -3.11 -2.77
CA LEU A 75 9.24 -3.27 -4.07
C LEU A 75 10.26 -3.46 -5.20
N LEU A 76 11.37 -2.73 -5.18
CA LEU A 76 12.42 -2.82 -6.19
C LEU A 76 13.16 -4.18 -6.16
N ALA A 77 13.32 -4.74 -4.97
CA ALA A 77 13.95 -6.04 -4.77
C ALA A 77 12.98 -7.23 -4.98
N PHE A 78 11.68 -6.97 -5.05
CA PHE A 78 10.66 -8.01 -5.11
C PHE A 78 10.38 -8.44 -6.55
N GLU A 79 10.31 -9.74 -6.78
CA GLU A 79 9.87 -10.33 -8.04
C GLU A 79 8.69 -11.27 -7.80
N PRO A 80 7.51 -11.00 -8.39
CA PRO A 80 6.37 -11.87 -8.25
C PRO A 80 6.56 -13.17 -9.04
N GLY A 81 6.37 -14.30 -8.38
CA GLY A 81 6.34 -15.62 -9.00
C GLY A 81 4.96 -15.95 -9.62
N PRO A 82 4.90 -17.06 -10.38
CA PRO A 82 3.62 -17.62 -10.79
C PRO A 82 2.93 -18.32 -9.61
N PHE A 83 1.60 -18.33 -9.62
CA PHE A 83 0.76 -19.12 -8.73
C PHE A 83 -0.25 -19.91 -9.55
N GLY A 84 -0.46 -21.15 -9.20
CA GLY A 84 -1.51 -22.01 -9.71
C GLY A 84 -2.69 -22.11 -8.73
N PRO A 85 -3.79 -22.77 -9.14
CA PRO A 85 -4.98 -22.91 -8.32
C PRO A 85 -4.77 -23.67 -7.00
N GLU A 86 -3.80 -24.58 -6.97
CA GLU A 86 -3.47 -25.41 -5.81
C GLU A 86 -2.25 -24.88 -5.02
N ASP A 87 -1.67 -23.76 -5.47
CA ASP A 87 -0.56 -23.15 -4.75
C ASP A 87 -1.06 -22.32 -3.57
N PRO A 88 -0.45 -22.46 -2.39
CA PRO A 88 -0.82 -21.64 -1.24
C PRO A 88 -0.51 -20.17 -1.51
N ILE A 89 -1.48 -19.32 -1.24
CA ILE A 89 -1.37 -17.87 -1.41
C ILE A 89 -0.22 -17.32 -0.60
N GLY A 90 0.64 -16.57 -1.25
CA GLY A 90 1.77 -15.86 -0.66
C GLY A 90 2.06 -14.53 -1.36
N PRO A 91 3.09 -13.78 -0.91
CA PRO A 91 3.49 -12.53 -1.57
C PRO A 91 3.76 -12.74 -3.06
N GLY A 92 3.19 -11.88 -3.90
CA GLY A 92 3.23 -11.98 -5.36
C GLY A 92 2.01 -12.62 -5.99
N ALA A 93 1.06 -13.13 -5.19
CA ALA A 93 -0.21 -13.63 -5.71
C ALA A 93 -1.15 -12.49 -6.11
N LEU A 94 -1.79 -12.64 -7.26
CA LEU A 94 -3.02 -11.92 -7.62
C LEU A 94 -4.19 -12.80 -7.18
N ILE A 95 -5.15 -12.21 -6.48
CA ILE A 95 -6.21 -12.96 -5.80
C ILE A 95 -7.53 -12.22 -6.07
N ARG A 96 -8.51 -12.93 -6.60
CA ARG A 96 -9.90 -12.47 -6.67
C ARG A 96 -10.66 -13.08 -5.52
N ILE A 97 -11.22 -12.25 -4.67
CA ILE A 97 -12.14 -12.69 -3.61
C ILE A 97 -13.50 -12.07 -3.82
N GLU A 98 -14.55 -12.81 -3.53
CA GLU A 98 -15.93 -12.34 -3.51
C GLU A 98 -16.40 -12.28 -2.05
N GLU A 99 -16.99 -11.16 -1.68
CA GLU A 99 -17.68 -11.01 -0.40
C GLU A 99 -19.08 -11.62 -0.50
N GLU A 100 -19.54 -12.32 0.52
CA GLU A 100 -20.88 -12.90 0.57
C GLU A 100 -21.96 -11.83 0.35
N GLY A 101 -22.65 -11.92 -0.79
CA GLY A 101 -23.66 -10.95 -1.22
C GLY A 101 -23.11 -9.60 -1.70
N GLY A 102 -21.82 -9.51 -1.95
CA GLY A 102 -21.13 -8.30 -2.39
C GLY A 102 -20.48 -8.43 -3.76
N GLU A 103 -19.52 -7.55 -4.01
CA GLU A 103 -18.76 -7.52 -5.25
C GLU A 103 -17.43 -8.25 -5.11
N ALA A 104 -16.93 -8.77 -6.22
CA ALA A 104 -15.60 -9.34 -6.28
C ALA A 104 -14.54 -8.22 -6.30
N THR A 105 -13.47 -8.43 -5.56
CA THR A 105 -12.32 -7.51 -5.50
C THR A 105 -11.05 -8.26 -5.87
N VAL A 106 -10.21 -7.61 -6.67
CA VAL A 106 -8.89 -8.15 -7.03
C VAL A 106 -7.82 -7.51 -6.17
N TYR A 107 -7.03 -8.35 -5.53
CA TYR A 107 -5.89 -7.95 -4.72
C TYR A 107 -4.57 -8.42 -5.31
N PHE A 108 -3.54 -7.61 -5.15
CA PHE A 108 -2.16 -7.99 -5.36
C PHE A 108 -1.44 -7.99 -4.01
N LEU A 109 -1.07 -9.17 -3.53
CA LEU A 109 -0.44 -9.34 -2.22
C LEU A 109 1.05 -8.99 -2.32
N LEU A 110 1.46 -7.86 -1.75
CA LEU A 110 2.83 -7.36 -1.79
C LEU A 110 3.39 -7.12 -0.39
N PRO A 111 4.71 -7.29 -0.18
CA PRO A 111 5.36 -7.13 1.13
C PRO A 111 5.54 -5.65 1.54
N VAL A 112 4.48 -4.86 1.39
CA VAL A 112 4.43 -3.42 1.69
C VAL A 112 3.11 -3.07 2.38
N GLN A 113 2.94 -1.82 2.78
CA GLN A 113 1.64 -1.34 3.23
C GLN A 113 0.67 -1.29 2.05
N GLY A 114 -0.51 -1.86 2.23
CA GLY A 114 -1.56 -1.85 1.22
C GLY A 114 -2.36 -0.54 1.20
N GLY A 115 -3.44 -0.56 0.42
CA GLY A 115 -4.42 0.51 0.35
C GLY A 115 -4.39 1.32 -0.94
N GLU A 116 -3.39 1.12 -1.79
CA GLU A 116 -3.34 1.69 -3.12
C GLU A 116 -4.11 0.83 -4.12
N SER A 117 -4.81 1.46 -5.07
CA SER A 117 -5.49 0.77 -6.17
C SER A 117 -4.95 1.23 -7.51
N VAL A 118 -4.69 0.28 -8.40
CA VAL A 118 -4.17 0.52 -9.75
C VAL A 118 -5.21 0.06 -10.77
N PRO A 119 -5.67 0.95 -11.66
CA PRO A 119 -6.59 0.56 -12.73
C PRO A 119 -5.87 -0.30 -13.78
N ILE A 120 -6.52 -1.40 -14.17
CA ILE A 120 -6.07 -2.35 -15.20
C ILE A 120 -7.25 -2.62 -16.13
N GLY A 121 -7.32 -1.91 -17.27
CA GLY A 121 -8.47 -1.98 -18.16
C GLY A 121 -9.74 -1.48 -17.47
N GLU A 122 -10.76 -2.32 -17.42
CA GLU A 122 -12.03 -2.04 -16.74
C GLU A 122 -12.02 -2.43 -15.25
N GLU A 123 -11.01 -3.17 -14.80
CA GLU A 123 -10.86 -3.60 -13.42
C GLU A 123 -9.91 -2.70 -12.64
N SER A 124 -9.92 -2.84 -11.33
CA SER A 124 -8.97 -2.20 -10.42
C SER A 124 -8.34 -3.26 -9.52
N VAL A 125 -7.02 -3.22 -9.41
CA VAL A 125 -6.26 -4.11 -8.52
C VAL A 125 -5.83 -3.31 -7.31
N SER A 126 -6.22 -3.78 -6.13
CA SER A 126 -5.83 -3.17 -4.86
C SER A 126 -4.58 -3.84 -4.29
N VAL A 127 -3.61 -3.04 -3.88
CA VAL A 127 -2.42 -3.56 -3.17
C VAL A 127 -2.82 -3.96 -1.76
N LEU A 128 -2.53 -5.21 -1.41
CA LEU A 128 -2.86 -5.79 -0.11
C LEU A 128 -1.58 -6.13 0.66
N SER A 129 -1.51 -5.65 1.89
CA SER A 129 -0.43 -6.03 2.81
C SER A 129 -0.68 -7.40 3.42
N PRO A 130 0.35 -8.28 3.54
CA PRO A 130 0.26 -9.52 4.31
C PRO A 130 -0.07 -9.30 5.78
N LEU A 131 0.14 -8.09 6.30
CA LEU A 131 -0.13 -7.74 7.70
C LEU A 131 -1.55 -7.23 7.94
N SER A 132 -2.29 -6.92 6.87
CA SER A 132 -3.70 -6.53 6.98
C SER A 132 -4.58 -7.70 7.43
N PRO A 133 -5.78 -7.44 8.00
CA PRO A 133 -6.70 -8.53 8.39
C PRO A 133 -7.02 -9.49 7.25
N ILE A 134 -7.35 -8.98 6.07
CA ILE A 134 -7.61 -9.80 4.88
C ILE A 134 -6.34 -10.51 4.40
N GLY A 135 -5.20 -9.80 4.34
CA GLY A 135 -3.94 -10.38 3.91
C GLY A 135 -3.50 -11.56 4.79
N ARG A 136 -3.61 -11.42 6.12
CA ARG A 136 -3.32 -12.52 7.07
C ARG A 136 -4.25 -13.71 6.87
N ALA A 137 -5.52 -13.45 6.60
CA ALA A 137 -6.50 -14.51 6.39
C ALA A 137 -6.28 -15.26 5.07
N LEU A 138 -5.75 -14.59 4.05
CA LEU A 138 -5.46 -15.20 2.74
C LEU A 138 -4.19 -16.05 2.72
N LEU A 139 -3.17 -15.69 3.51
CA LEU A 139 -1.89 -16.40 3.50
C LEU A 139 -2.05 -17.92 3.73
N GLY A 140 -1.50 -18.71 2.83
CA GLY A 140 -1.51 -20.16 2.90
C GLY A 140 -2.82 -20.82 2.49
N ARG A 141 -3.84 -20.07 2.11
CA ARG A 141 -5.08 -20.59 1.52
C ARG A 141 -4.95 -20.84 0.03
N GLU A 142 -5.91 -21.54 -0.53
CA GLU A 142 -5.95 -21.92 -1.93
C GLU A 142 -7.24 -21.42 -2.60
N MET A 143 -7.29 -21.47 -3.91
CA MET A 143 -8.51 -21.16 -4.67
C MET A 143 -9.66 -22.07 -4.23
N GLY A 144 -10.83 -21.51 -4.03
CA GLY A 144 -12.05 -22.19 -3.56
C GLY A 144 -12.22 -22.18 -2.04
N ASP A 145 -11.22 -21.75 -1.27
CA ASP A 145 -11.35 -21.63 0.18
C ASP A 145 -12.30 -20.50 0.58
N GLU A 146 -13.07 -20.76 1.63
CA GLU A 146 -13.91 -19.78 2.32
C GLU A 146 -13.23 -19.32 3.60
N PHE A 147 -13.38 -18.05 3.94
CA PHE A 147 -12.83 -17.50 5.19
C PHE A 147 -13.63 -16.30 5.68
N ALA A 148 -13.57 -16.08 6.99
CA ALA A 148 -14.19 -14.92 7.62
C ALA A 148 -13.10 -13.97 8.19
N VAL A 149 -13.37 -12.68 8.13
CA VAL A 149 -12.51 -11.64 8.70
C VAL A 149 -13.37 -10.67 9.50
N ILE A 150 -12.89 -10.29 10.67
CA ILE A 150 -13.50 -9.23 11.47
C ILE A 150 -12.98 -7.89 10.93
N LEU A 151 -13.86 -7.15 10.27
CA LEU A 151 -13.62 -5.81 9.76
C LEU A 151 -14.32 -4.77 10.65
N PRO A 152 -14.05 -3.47 10.53
CA PRO A 152 -14.74 -2.43 11.30
C PRO A 152 -16.26 -2.44 11.17
N ARG A 153 -16.78 -2.94 10.05
CA ARG A 153 -18.22 -3.11 9.75
C ARG A 153 -18.82 -4.41 10.29
N GLY A 154 -18.01 -5.29 10.89
CA GLY A 154 -18.41 -6.58 11.43
C GLY A 154 -17.69 -7.77 10.80
N GLU A 155 -18.11 -8.98 11.15
CA GLU A 155 -17.62 -10.21 10.54
C GLU A 155 -18.10 -10.31 9.10
N THR A 156 -17.18 -10.55 8.18
CA THR A 156 -17.43 -10.61 6.76
C THR A 156 -16.87 -11.90 6.18
N ASN A 157 -17.69 -12.63 5.44
CA ASN A 157 -17.31 -13.88 4.77
C ASN A 157 -16.86 -13.62 3.35
N PHE A 158 -15.85 -14.35 2.93
CA PHE A 158 -15.25 -14.27 1.61
C PHE A 158 -15.02 -15.65 1.03
N VAL A 159 -15.04 -15.73 -0.30
CA VAL A 159 -14.64 -16.90 -1.09
C VAL A 159 -13.48 -16.50 -2.00
N ILE A 160 -12.47 -17.35 -2.12
CA ILE A 160 -11.36 -17.15 -3.05
C ILE A 160 -11.74 -17.74 -4.40
N GLU A 161 -12.01 -16.87 -5.38
CA GLU A 161 -12.49 -17.28 -6.68
C GLU A 161 -11.38 -17.62 -7.67
N GLU A 162 -10.26 -16.87 -7.63
CA GLU A 162 -9.16 -17.02 -8.58
C GLU A 162 -7.84 -16.62 -7.91
N VAL A 163 -6.78 -17.38 -8.22
CA VAL A 163 -5.39 -17.11 -7.81
C VAL A 163 -4.48 -17.23 -9.02
N SER A 164 -3.54 -16.30 -9.16
CA SER A 164 -2.57 -16.29 -10.25
C SER A 164 -1.20 -15.79 -9.78
#